data_dedd95fd5c326e0f63080c6172923066
#
_entry.id   dedd95fd5c326e0f63080c6172923066
#
_cell.length_a   1.000
_cell.length_b   1.000
_cell.length_c   1.000
_cell.angle_alpha   90.00
_cell.angle_beta   90.00
_cell.angle_gamma   90.00
#
_symmetry.space_group_name_H-M   'P 1'
#
loop_
_entity.id
_entity.type
_entity.pdbx_description
1 polymer ?
#
loop_
_entity_poly.entity_id
_entity_poly.type
_entity_poly.pdbx_seq_one_letter_code
_entity_poly.pdbx_strand_id
1 'polypeptide(L)'
;MAYVNFGEDNQLPFNIIKMIGIDEVMSQNKLFNVITCYGAGLKYMDVDTRQPTTHPEIKRWLIHNSLPLFQLEQATDMKYFFFCVSVIILSRDGKRINRLIHKEACYCRFQQARRGKINHVIYANFRENASLRPEDYEVIRLLDPRDPLGDLMVLMGREPGRDGETRARTDDRKFAILVRFPTPGFQYYPIPYYTSIFRGDWYDIKRLIGKGKKAKLR
;
A
#
# COMPACT_ATOMS: atom_id res chain seq x y z
N MET A 1 19.30 1.76 -3.41
CA MET A 1 18.51 2.04 -2.17
C MET A 1 18.34 0.73 -1.40
N ALA A 2 18.35 0.74 -0.06
CA ALA A 2 18.13 -0.47 0.74
C ALA A 2 16.64 -0.60 1.07
N TYR A 3 16.09 -1.78 0.94
CA TYR A 3 14.72 -2.11 1.32
C TYR A 3 14.68 -3.25 2.34
N VAL A 4 13.53 -3.42 2.98
CA VAL A 4 13.30 -4.47 3.97
C VAL A 4 12.60 -5.64 3.29
N ASN A 5 13.13 -6.85 3.47
CA ASN A 5 12.52 -8.05 2.95
C ASN A 5 11.15 -8.30 3.60
N PHE A 6 10.21 -8.80 2.83
CA PHE A 6 8.93 -9.27 3.34
C PHE A 6 9.05 -10.79 3.65
N GLY A 7 9.33 -11.09 4.92
CA GLY A 7 9.78 -12.41 5.36
C GLY A 7 11.30 -12.58 5.24
N GLU A 8 11.79 -13.74 5.63
CA GLU A 8 13.24 -14.02 5.69
C GLU A 8 13.88 -14.04 4.28
N ASP A 9 13.24 -14.71 3.35
CA ASP A 9 13.67 -14.92 1.96
C ASP A 9 12.99 -13.97 0.97
N ASN A 10 12.24 -12.98 1.44
CA ASN A 10 11.45 -12.06 0.63
C ASN A 10 10.26 -12.71 -0.14
N GLN A 11 9.95 -13.99 0.12
CA GLN A 11 8.91 -14.76 -0.57
C GLN A 11 7.62 -14.91 0.24
N LEU A 12 7.57 -14.40 1.48
CA LEU A 12 6.43 -14.56 2.34
C LEU A 12 5.08 -14.18 1.70
N PRO A 13 4.93 -13.05 0.98
CA PRO A 13 3.64 -12.69 0.38
C PRO A 13 3.18 -13.71 -0.67
N PHE A 14 4.09 -14.23 -1.47
CA PHE A 14 3.76 -15.24 -2.50
C PHE A 14 3.41 -16.59 -1.86
N ASN A 15 4.08 -16.93 -0.78
CA ASN A 15 3.76 -18.12 0.00
C ASN A 15 2.37 -18.01 0.66
N ILE A 16 2.01 -16.85 1.19
CA ILE A 16 0.66 -16.57 1.72
C ILE A 16 -0.39 -16.78 0.62
N ILE A 17 -0.20 -16.20 -0.56
CA ILE A 17 -1.12 -16.35 -1.68
C ILE A 17 -1.27 -17.82 -2.06
N LYS A 18 -0.15 -18.54 -2.16
CA LYS A 18 -0.15 -19.97 -2.51
C LYS A 18 -0.92 -20.80 -1.47
N MET A 19 -0.70 -20.56 -0.20
CA MET A 19 -1.35 -21.30 0.89
C MET A 19 -2.86 -21.05 0.94
N ILE A 20 -3.28 -19.80 0.83
CA ILE A 20 -4.72 -19.46 0.75
C ILE A 20 -5.35 -20.11 -0.48
N GLY A 21 -4.64 -20.18 -1.61
CA GLY A 21 -5.15 -20.80 -2.83
C GLY A 21 -5.29 -22.33 -2.77
N ILE A 22 -4.57 -23.01 -1.85
CA ILE A 22 -4.67 -24.46 -1.65
C ILE A 22 -5.78 -24.81 -0.65
N ASP A 23 -6.01 -23.97 0.35
CA ASP A 23 -7.01 -24.21 1.38
C ASP A 23 -8.37 -23.62 0.93
N GLU A 24 -9.31 -24.50 0.61
CA GLU A 24 -10.65 -24.13 0.13
C GLU A 24 -11.40 -23.27 1.16
N VAL A 25 -11.33 -23.60 2.44
CA VAL A 25 -12.04 -22.87 3.50
C VAL A 25 -11.46 -21.46 3.65
N MET A 26 -10.14 -21.35 3.65
CA MET A 26 -9.46 -20.06 3.71
C MET A 26 -9.76 -19.21 2.50
N SER A 27 -9.73 -19.80 1.32
CA SER A 27 -10.02 -19.11 0.05
C SER A 27 -11.44 -18.54 0.05
N GLN A 28 -12.44 -19.34 0.40
CA GLN A 28 -13.85 -18.91 0.48
C GLN A 28 -14.06 -17.82 1.55
N ASN A 29 -13.46 -17.98 2.72
CA ASN A 29 -13.53 -16.99 3.79
C ASN A 29 -12.88 -15.66 3.36
N LYS A 30 -11.76 -15.70 2.64
CA LYS A 30 -11.13 -14.48 2.13
C LYS A 30 -12.01 -13.78 1.10
N LEU A 31 -12.55 -14.53 0.14
CA LEU A 31 -13.46 -14.00 -0.86
C LEU A 31 -14.69 -13.35 -0.20
N PHE A 32 -15.34 -14.07 0.72
CA PHE A 32 -16.49 -13.56 1.47
C PHE A 32 -16.15 -12.26 2.21
N ASN A 33 -15.02 -12.22 2.92
CA ASN A 33 -14.58 -11.03 3.64
C ASN A 33 -14.29 -9.84 2.70
N VAL A 34 -13.69 -10.08 1.54
CA VAL A 34 -13.42 -9.04 0.54
C VAL A 34 -14.74 -8.47 0.03
N ILE A 35 -15.68 -9.33 -0.38
CA ILE A 35 -16.99 -8.91 -0.90
C ILE A 35 -17.78 -8.15 0.18
N THR A 36 -17.75 -8.64 1.42
CA THR A 36 -18.43 -7.98 2.54
C THR A 36 -17.85 -6.59 2.83
N CYS A 37 -16.51 -6.45 2.78
CA CYS A 37 -15.87 -5.14 2.94
C CYS A 37 -16.12 -4.19 1.77
N TYR A 38 -16.19 -4.71 0.57
CA TYR A 38 -16.58 -3.93 -0.61
C TYR A 38 -18.04 -3.46 -0.49
N GLY A 39 -18.94 -4.33 0.00
CA GLY A 39 -20.35 -4.04 0.26
C GLY A 39 -21.07 -3.48 -0.97
N ALA A 40 -21.81 -2.39 -0.77
CA ALA A 40 -22.51 -1.67 -1.84
C ALA A 40 -21.62 -0.66 -2.59
N GLY A 41 -20.30 -0.67 -2.35
CA GLY A 41 -19.37 0.28 -2.91
C GLY A 41 -19.39 1.64 -2.21
N LEU A 42 -18.63 2.59 -2.74
CA LEU A 42 -18.55 3.94 -2.21
C LEU A 42 -19.72 4.79 -2.69
N LYS A 43 -20.34 5.48 -1.76
CA LYS A 43 -21.31 6.55 -2.04
C LYS A 43 -20.64 7.89 -1.69
N TYR A 44 -20.76 8.84 -2.57
CA TYR A 44 -20.31 10.20 -2.32
C TYR A 44 -21.49 11.10 -2.02
N MET A 45 -21.34 11.92 -1.00
CA MET A 45 -22.38 12.80 -0.51
C MET A 45 -21.82 14.23 -0.44
N ASP A 46 -22.69 15.17 -0.60
CA ASP A 46 -22.37 16.57 -0.32
C ASP A 46 -22.05 16.73 1.18
N VAL A 47 -21.00 17.48 1.49
CA VAL A 47 -20.50 17.64 2.86
C VAL A 47 -21.50 18.39 3.74
N ASP A 48 -22.16 19.40 3.17
CA ASP A 48 -23.05 20.29 3.90
C ASP A 48 -24.46 19.71 4.06
N THR A 49 -24.99 19.16 2.96
CA THR A 49 -26.37 18.65 2.93
C THR A 49 -26.48 17.19 3.33
N ARG A 50 -25.37 16.43 3.33
CA ARG A 50 -25.31 14.97 3.53
C ARG A 50 -26.21 14.19 2.58
N GLN A 51 -26.58 14.78 1.45
CA GLN A 51 -27.36 14.14 0.40
C GLN A 51 -26.44 13.56 -0.68
N PRO A 52 -26.86 12.49 -1.34
CA PRO A 52 -26.11 11.99 -2.50
C PRO A 52 -25.93 13.10 -3.53
N THR A 53 -24.70 13.40 -3.90
CA THR A 53 -24.43 14.40 -4.95
C THR A 53 -24.22 13.73 -6.29
N THR A 54 -24.71 14.37 -7.34
CA THR A 54 -24.54 13.92 -8.73
C THR A 54 -23.60 14.84 -9.51
N HIS A 55 -22.70 15.53 -8.81
CA HIS A 55 -21.81 16.50 -9.46
C HIS A 55 -21.07 15.87 -10.65
N PRO A 56 -21.22 16.38 -11.88
CA PRO A 56 -20.77 15.71 -13.10
C PRO A 56 -19.26 15.49 -13.15
N GLU A 57 -18.46 16.42 -12.60
CA GLU A 57 -16.99 16.30 -12.57
C GLU A 57 -16.55 15.18 -11.64
N ILE A 58 -17.17 15.07 -10.46
CA ILE A 58 -16.88 14.00 -9.50
C ILE A 58 -17.22 12.66 -10.14
N LYS A 59 -18.43 12.53 -10.72
CA LYS A 59 -18.85 11.29 -11.40
C LYS A 59 -17.90 10.90 -12.51
N ARG A 60 -17.47 11.85 -13.34
CA ARG A 60 -16.50 11.60 -14.42
C ARG A 60 -15.15 11.14 -13.87
N TRP A 61 -14.66 11.77 -12.81
CA TRP A 61 -13.41 11.40 -12.17
C TRP A 61 -13.46 9.99 -11.56
N LEU A 62 -14.55 9.63 -10.91
CA LEU A 62 -14.76 8.29 -10.33
C LEU A 62 -14.76 7.20 -11.42
N ILE A 63 -15.45 7.44 -12.54
CA ILE A 63 -15.48 6.52 -13.68
C ILE A 63 -14.09 6.42 -14.31
N HIS A 64 -13.41 7.55 -14.53
CA HIS A 64 -12.06 7.59 -15.12
C HIS A 64 -11.03 6.80 -14.30
N ASN A 65 -11.19 6.77 -12.97
CA ASN A 65 -10.32 6.05 -12.05
C ASN A 65 -10.81 4.62 -11.74
N SER A 66 -11.89 4.15 -12.37
CA SER A 66 -12.47 2.82 -12.11
C SER A 66 -12.59 2.56 -10.59
N LEU A 67 -13.15 3.53 -9.86
CA LEU A 67 -13.15 3.51 -8.39
C LEU A 67 -13.67 2.20 -7.77
N PRO A 68 -14.71 1.54 -8.32
CA PRO A 68 -15.17 0.25 -7.81
C PRO A 68 -14.08 -0.83 -7.86
N LEU A 69 -13.35 -0.91 -8.98
CA LEU A 69 -12.23 -1.87 -9.12
C LEU A 69 -11.10 -1.52 -8.14
N PHE A 70 -10.69 -0.26 -8.09
CA PHE A 70 -9.69 0.22 -7.17
C PHE A 70 -10.02 -0.14 -5.71
N GLN A 71 -11.28 0.05 -5.30
CA GLN A 71 -11.74 -0.29 -3.96
C GLN A 71 -11.69 -1.80 -3.69
N LEU A 72 -12.06 -2.61 -4.68
CA LEU A 72 -12.00 -4.07 -4.57
C LEU A 72 -10.55 -4.56 -4.42
N GLU A 73 -9.63 -4.01 -5.20
CA GLU A 73 -8.19 -4.30 -5.10
C GLU A 73 -7.63 -3.93 -3.72
N GLN A 74 -7.99 -2.75 -3.18
CA GLN A 74 -7.61 -2.32 -1.84
C GLN A 74 -8.16 -3.27 -0.77
N ALA A 75 -9.43 -3.66 -0.86
CA ALA A 75 -10.05 -4.59 0.07
C ALA A 75 -9.36 -5.97 0.02
N THR A 76 -8.98 -6.42 -1.17
CA THR A 76 -8.27 -7.69 -1.36
C THR A 76 -6.92 -7.66 -0.63
N ASP A 77 -6.08 -6.67 -0.90
CA ASP A 77 -4.77 -6.57 -0.26
C ASP A 77 -4.87 -6.42 1.26
N MET A 78 -5.83 -5.62 1.73
CA MET A 78 -6.08 -5.47 3.17
C MET A 78 -6.49 -6.79 3.83
N LYS A 79 -7.18 -7.68 3.13
CA LYS A 79 -7.56 -8.99 3.66
C LYS A 79 -6.45 -10.03 3.56
N TYR A 80 -5.59 -9.93 2.53
CA TYR A 80 -4.46 -10.85 2.36
C TYR A 80 -3.25 -10.46 3.21
N PHE A 81 -2.90 -9.18 3.26
CA PHE A 81 -1.62 -8.73 3.82
C PHE A 81 -1.75 -7.76 4.99
N PHE A 82 -2.96 -7.31 5.31
CA PHE A 82 -3.22 -6.28 6.33
C PHE A 82 -2.60 -4.92 6.02
N PHE A 83 -2.20 -4.71 4.77
CA PHE A 83 -1.84 -3.40 4.25
C PHE A 83 -2.15 -3.31 2.77
N CYS A 84 -2.32 -2.11 2.29
CA CYS A 84 -2.44 -1.81 0.87
C CYS A 84 -1.69 -0.53 0.52
N VAL A 85 -1.31 -0.41 -0.74
CA VAL A 85 -0.58 0.74 -1.28
C VAL A 85 -1.40 1.35 -2.40
N SER A 86 -1.79 2.60 -2.21
CA SER A 86 -2.43 3.43 -3.23
C SER A 86 -1.42 4.41 -3.79
N VAL A 87 -1.47 4.65 -5.08
CA VAL A 87 -0.64 5.66 -5.72
C VAL A 87 -1.54 6.74 -6.31
N ILE A 88 -1.27 7.98 -5.93
CA ILE A 88 -1.89 9.16 -6.51
C ILE A 88 -0.95 9.77 -7.54
N ILE A 89 -1.51 10.17 -8.68
CA ILE A 89 -0.80 10.92 -9.71
C ILE A 89 -1.49 12.26 -9.87
N LEU A 90 -0.71 13.32 -9.69
CA LEU A 90 -1.21 14.68 -9.80
C LEU A 90 -1.31 15.11 -11.28
N SER A 91 -2.16 16.08 -11.53
CA SER A 91 -2.25 16.80 -12.79
C SER A 91 -0.94 17.58 -13.07
N ARG A 92 -0.75 18.06 -14.31
CA ARG A 92 0.45 18.81 -14.71
C ARG A 92 0.70 20.04 -13.84
N ASP A 93 -0.35 20.72 -13.46
CA ASP A 93 -0.31 21.90 -12.59
C ASP A 93 -0.18 21.55 -11.10
N GLY A 94 -0.18 20.24 -10.76
CA GLY A 94 -0.12 19.75 -9.38
C GLY A 94 -1.33 20.09 -8.53
N LYS A 95 -2.42 20.63 -9.10
CA LYS A 95 -3.56 21.15 -8.31
C LYS A 95 -4.63 20.09 -8.02
N ARG A 96 -4.69 19.02 -8.81
CA ARG A 96 -5.73 18.00 -8.71
C ARG A 96 -5.11 16.60 -8.76
N ILE A 97 -5.76 15.64 -8.12
CA ILE A 97 -5.45 14.23 -8.31
C ILE A 97 -6.06 13.82 -9.64
N ASN A 98 -5.19 13.47 -10.59
CA ASN A 98 -5.61 13.03 -11.91
C ASN A 98 -5.92 11.53 -11.92
N ARG A 99 -5.07 10.71 -11.30
CA ARG A 99 -5.24 9.26 -11.26
C ARG A 99 -5.00 8.67 -9.87
N LEU A 100 -5.79 7.63 -9.59
CA LEU A 100 -5.54 6.67 -8.51
C LEU A 100 -5.13 5.34 -9.13
N ILE A 101 -4.09 4.72 -8.60
CA ILE A 101 -3.59 3.43 -9.03
C ILE A 101 -3.39 2.56 -7.79
N HIS A 102 -3.90 1.34 -7.84
CA HIS A 102 -3.54 0.31 -6.88
C HIS A 102 -2.18 -0.28 -7.22
N LYS A 103 -1.38 -0.56 -6.20
CA LYS A 103 -0.13 -1.32 -6.31
C LYS A 103 -0.24 -2.55 -5.42
N GLU A 104 -0.28 -3.71 -6.04
CA GLU A 104 -0.40 -4.98 -5.32
C GLU A 104 0.63 -5.10 -4.20
N ALA A 105 0.16 -5.35 -2.99
CA ALA A 105 1.00 -5.38 -1.79
C ALA A 105 2.10 -6.45 -1.86
N CYS A 106 1.86 -7.57 -2.55
CA CYS A 106 2.85 -8.63 -2.72
C CYS A 106 4.10 -8.18 -3.50
N TYR A 107 3.98 -7.17 -4.35
CA TYR A 107 5.07 -6.57 -5.11
C TYR A 107 5.63 -5.29 -4.49
N CYS A 108 5.15 -4.90 -3.31
CA CYS A 108 5.63 -3.72 -2.61
C CYS A 108 6.68 -4.08 -1.57
N ARG A 109 7.78 -3.31 -1.52
CA ARG A 109 8.77 -3.36 -0.44
C ARG A 109 9.01 -1.97 0.09
N PHE A 110 9.27 -1.89 1.40
CA PHE A 110 9.47 -0.61 2.05
C PHE A 110 10.95 -0.30 2.22
N GLN A 111 11.30 0.95 1.96
CA GLN A 111 12.62 1.44 2.29
C GLN A 111 12.88 1.27 3.79
N GLN A 112 14.13 1.01 4.17
CA GLN A 112 14.51 1.01 5.57
C GLN A 112 14.19 2.38 6.20
N ALA A 113 13.49 2.34 7.34
CA ALA A 113 13.09 3.55 8.06
C ALA A 113 14.32 4.39 8.46
N ARG A 114 14.20 5.70 8.27
CA ARG A 114 15.16 6.69 8.76
C ARG A 114 14.46 7.54 9.80
N ARG A 115 15.02 7.63 10.99
CA ARG A 115 14.38 8.34 12.12
C ARG A 115 12.94 7.90 12.38
N GLY A 116 12.67 6.58 12.25
CA GLY A 116 11.35 6.02 12.47
C GLY A 116 10.34 6.20 11.32
N LYS A 117 10.69 6.94 10.26
CA LYS A 117 9.80 7.17 9.10
C LYS A 117 10.25 6.33 7.89
N ILE A 118 9.28 5.73 7.22
CA ILE A 118 9.45 5.05 5.92
C ILE A 118 9.12 6.07 4.84
N ASN A 119 10.09 6.42 4.00
CA ASN A 119 9.91 7.51 3.04
C ASN A 119 9.58 7.03 1.62
N HIS A 120 9.86 5.77 1.29
CA HIS A 120 9.62 5.25 -0.05
C HIS A 120 9.09 3.82 -0.02
N VAL A 121 8.27 3.51 -1.00
CA VAL A 121 7.90 2.16 -1.39
C VAL A 121 8.58 1.83 -2.72
N ILE A 122 9.06 0.61 -2.83
CA ILE A 122 9.68 0.06 -4.03
C ILE A 122 8.71 -0.98 -4.58
N TYR A 123 8.29 -0.78 -5.82
CA TYR A 123 7.40 -1.69 -6.53
C TYR A 123 8.17 -2.41 -7.62
N ALA A 124 8.23 -3.74 -7.54
CA ALA A 124 8.95 -4.59 -8.47
C ALA A 124 8.44 -6.03 -8.45
N ASN A 125 8.79 -6.81 -9.46
CA ASN A 125 8.53 -8.24 -9.45
C ASN A 125 9.55 -8.97 -8.56
N PHE A 126 9.22 -9.11 -7.28
CA PHE A 126 10.04 -9.84 -6.31
C PHE A 126 9.81 -11.35 -6.31
N ARG A 127 8.90 -11.86 -7.16
CA ARG A 127 8.53 -13.28 -7.18
C ARG A 127 9.67 -14.17 -7.63
N GLU A 128 10.50 -13.69 -8.54
CA GLU A 128 11.54 -14.49 -9.19
C GLU A 128 12.89 -14.41 -8.49
N ASN A 129 13.01 -13.70 -7.36
CA ASN A 129 14.30 -13.50 -6.65
C ASN A 129 15.49 -13.10 -7.57
N ALA A 130 15.17 -12.55 -8.74
CA ALA A 130 16.17 -12.09 -9.68
C ALA A 130 16.88 -10.83 -9.16
N SER A 131 18.12 -10.63 -9.56
CA SER A 131 18.79 -9.34 -9.34
C SER A 131 18.05 -8.26 -10.11
N LEU A 132 17.34 -7.40 -9.39
CA LEU A 132 16.57 -6.31 -9.99
C LEU A 132 17.52 -5.25 -10.55
N ARG A 133 17.34 -4.91 -11.82
CA ARG A 133 18.01 -3.78 -12.46
C ARG A 133 17.24 -2.48 -12.17
N PRO A 134 17.85 -1.31 -12.33
CA PRO A 134 17.16 -0.03 -12.12
C PRO A 134 15.87 0.14 -12.93
N GLU A 135 15.79 -0.48 -14.11
CA GLU A 135 14.60 -0.48 -14.98
C GLU A 135 13.48 -1.42 -14.50
N ASP A 136 13.80 -2.41 -13.65
CA ASP A 136 12.86 -3.45 -13.21
C ASP A 136 12.05 -3.02 -11.98
N TYR A 137 12.35 -1.88 -11.38
CA TYR A 137 11.65 -1.40 -10.19
C TYR A 137 11.31 0.07 -10.24
N GLU A 138 10.23 0.40 -9.56
CA GLU A 138 9.77 1.77 -9.39
C GLU A 138 9.91 2.18 -7.93
N VAL A 139 10.52 3.33 -7.68
CA VAL A 139 10.61 3.94 -6.34
C VAL A 139 9.60 5.07 -6.26
N ILE A 140 8.66 4.94 -5.33
CA ILE A 140 7.58 5.91 -5.15
C ILE A 140 7.69 6.50 -3.74
N ARG A 141 7.62 7.82 -3.64
CA ARG A 141 7.65 8.52 -2.36
C ARG A 141 6.36 8.27 -1.59
N LEU A 142 6.50 7.87 -0.32
CA LEU A 142 5.38 7.71 0.60
C LEU A 142 5.03 9.05 1.24
N LEU A 143 3.74 9.36 1.26
CA LEU A 143 3.17 10.43 2.06
C LEU A 143 3.04 9.98 3.52
N ASP A 144 3.00 10.94 4.44
CA ASP A 144 2.76 10.64 5.85
C ASP A 144 1.36 10.02 6.00
N PRO A 145 1.23 8.78 6.49
CA PRO A 145 -0.07 8.11 6.59
C PRO A 145 -1.03 8.77 7.59
N ARG A 146 -0.53 9.62 8.48
CA ARG A 146 -1.35 10.35 9.45
C ARG A 146 -1.98 11.61 8.88
N ASP A 147 -1.30 12.25 7.93
CA ASP A 147 -1.74 13.46 7.25
C ASP A 147 -1.23 13.51 5.81
N PRO A 148 -1.73 12.64 4.94
CA PRO A 148 -1.22 12.54 3.58
C PRO A 148 -1.47 13.81 2.75
N LEU A 149 -2.57 14.53 3.03
CA LEU A 149 -2.88 15.76 2.31
C LEU A 149 -1.96 16.91 2.75
N GLY A 150 -1.77 17.11 4.05
CA GLY A 150 -0.86 18.13 4.57
C GLY A 150 0.58 17.87 4.12
N ASP A 151 1.04 16.62 4.17
CA ASP A 151 2.38 16.25 3.68
C ASP A 151 2.53 16.55 2.17
N LEU A 152 1.50 16.25 1.38
CA LEU A 152 1.48 16.58 -0.05
C LEU A 152 1.58 18.09 -0.30
N MET A 153 0.84 18.90 0.46
CA MET A 153 0.87 20.35 0.33
C MET A 153 2.25 20.94 0.66
N VAL A 154 2.89 20.40 1.71
CA VAL A 154 4.27 20.79 2.07
C VAL A 154 5.27 20.39 0.97
N LEU A 155 5.17 19.18 0.44
CA LEU A 155 6.06 18.70 -0.63
C LEU A 155 5.90 19.48 -1.93
N MET A 156 4.69 19.96 -2.21
CA MET A 156 4.39 20.82 -3.36
C MET A 156 4.77 22.29 -3.12
N GLY A 157 5.29 22.63 -1.92
CA GLY A 157 5.68 24.00 -1.54
C GLY A 157 4.49 24.96 -1.38
N ARG A 158 3.30 24.42 -1.07
CA ARG A 158 2.08 25.22 -0.89
C ARG A 158 1.83 25.62 0.56
N GLU A 159 2.37 24.84 1.49
CA GLU A 159 2.32 25.09 2.94
C GLU A 159 3.69 24.90 3.57
N PRO A 160 4.02 25.65 4.65
CA PRO A 160 5.22 25.41 5.45
C PRO A 160 5.07 24.09 6.22
N GLY A 161 6.18 23.38 6.41
CA GLY A 161 6.21 22.17 7.23
C GLY A 161 5.81 22.44 8.69
N ARG A 162 4.95 21.58 9.25
CA ARG A 162 4.45 21.73 10.63
C ARG A 162 5.54 21.65 11.72
N ASP A 163 6.63 20.92 11.46
CA ASP A 163 7.68 20.64 12.44
C ASP A 163 8.94 21.47 12.23
N GLY A 164 8.89 22.58 11.46
CA GLY A 164 10.08 23.37 11.12
C GLY A 164 11.07 22.61 10.22
N GLU A 165 10.78 21.37 9.84
CA GLU A 165 11.54 20.62 8.84
C GLU A 165 11.25 21.21 7.46
N THR A 166 12.20 21.91 6.91
CA THR A 166 12.17 22.31 5.51
C THR A 166 12.29 21.04 4.66
N ARG A 167 11.18 20.41 4.33
CA ARG A 167 11.20 19.32 3.35
C ARG A 167 11.53 19.91 1.98
N ALA A 168 12.52 19.32 1.33
CA ALA A 168 12.90 19.76 0.01
C ALA A 168 11.67 19.66 -0.92
N ARG A 169 11.33 20.77 -1.56
CA ARG A 169 10.31 20.82 -2.60
C ARG A 169 10.63 19.78 -3.66
N THR A 170 9.64 19.03 -4.08
CA THR A 170 9.80 18.01 -5.12
C THR A 170 8.99 18.39 -6.36
N ASP A 171 9.55 18.05 -7.50
CA ASP A 171 8.82 18.11 -8.79
C ASP A 171 8.10 16.78 -9.10
N ASP A 172 8.22 15.81 -8.20
CA ASP A 172 7.49 14.55 -8.32
C ASP A 172 5.99 14.80 -8.33
N ARG A 173 5.29 14.03 -9.16
CA ARG A 173 3.82 14.08 -9.27
C ARG A 173 3.16 12.78 -8.88
N LYS A 174 3.97 11.82 -8.44
CA LYS A 174 3.56 10.48 -8.11
C LYS A 174 3.92 10.19 -6.67
N PHE A 175 2.91 9.93 -5.87
CA PHE A 175 3.06 9.69 -4.43
C PHE A 175 2.28 8.46 -4.03
N ALA A 176 2.81 7.72 -3.06
CA ALA A 176 2.14 6.55 -2.50
C ALA A 176 1.53 6.89 -1.13
N ILE A 177 0.39 6.27 -0.87
CA ILE A 177 -0.29 6.27 0.42
C ILE A 177 -0.29 4.83 0.93
N LEU A 178 0.23 4.62 2.13
CA LEU A 178 0.23 3.34 2.81
C LEU A 178 -0.87 3.31 3.86
N VAL A 179 -1.80 2.39 3.70
CA VAL A 179 -2.77 2.03 4.74
C VAL A 179 -2.39 0.65 5.29
N ARG A 180 -2.27 0.54 6.62
CA ARG A 180 -1.92 -0.73 7.25
C ARG A 180 -2.59 -0.90 8.61
N PHE A 181 -2.87 -2.14 8.97
CA PHE A 181 -3.24 -2.47 10.34
C PHE A 181 -2.02 -2.39 11.27
N PRO A 182 -2.15 -1.75 12.41
CA PRO A 182 -1.08 -1.72 13.40
C PRO A 182 -0.90 -3.14 13.99
N THR A 183 0.31 -3.67 13.88
CA THR A 183 0.70 -4.91 14.53
C THR A 183 1.87 -4.61 15.47
N PRO A 184 1.70 -4.77 16.79
CA PRO A 184 2.76 -4.48 17.76
C PRO A 184 4.04 -5.24 17.43
N GLY A 185 5.18 -4.54 17.46
CA GLY A 185 6.49 -5.12 17.14
C GLY A 185 6.81 -5.22 15.64
N PHE A 186 5.87 -4.93 14.74
CA PHE A 186 6.06 -5.02 13.29
C PHE A 186 5.97 -3.64 12.64
N GLN A 187 7.13 -3.04 12.41
CA GLN A 187 7.21 -1.68 11.86
C GLN A 187 6.90 -1.62 10.36
N TYR A 188 7.24 -2.65 9.60
CA TYR A 188 7.16 -2.63 8.14
C TYR A 188 5.92 -3.37 7.62
N TYR A 189 5.84 -4.65 7.89
CA TYR A 189 4.79 -5.52 7.37
C TYR A 189 3.93 -6.03 8.53
N PRO A 190 2.62 -5.79 8.52
CA PRO A 190 1.71 -6.40 9.49
C PRO A 190 1.73 -7.92 9.36
N ILE A 191 1.42 -8.61 10.45
CA ILE A 191 1.17 -10.05 10.42
C ILE A 191 -0.33 -10.28 10.40
N PRO A 192 -0.88 -10.89 9.35
CA PRO A 192 -2.27 -11.28 9.31
C PRO A 192 -2.59 -12.33 10.40
N TYR A 193 -3.66 -12.14 11.15
CA TYR A 193 -4.04 -13.05 12.26
C TYR A 193 -4.24 -14.49 11.83
N TYR A 194 -4.70 -14.72 10.62
CA TYR A 194 -4.92 -16.06 10.08
C TYR A 194 -3.63 -16.84 9.85
N THR A 195 -2.46 -16.20 9.85
CA THR A 195 -1.17 -16.90 9.70
C THR A 195 -0.91 -17.87 10.85
N SER A 196 -1.55 -17.68 12.00
CA SER A 196 -1.50 -18.63 13.12
C SER A 196 -2.15 -19.98 12.81
N ILE A 197 -3.01 -20.05 11.80
CA ILE A 197 -3.70 -21.27 11.38
C ILE A 197 -2.76 -22.17 10.57
N PHE A 198 -1.76 -21.59 9.93
CA PHE A 198 -0.76 -22.35 9.20
C PHE A 198 0.14 -23.11 10.17
N ARG A 199 -0.31 -24.32 10.56
CA ARG A 199 0.44 -25.23 11.42
C ARG A 199 1.26 -26.19 10.55
N GLY A 200 2.50 -26.45 10.98
CA GLY A 200 3.37 -27.45 10.39
C GLY A 200 4.70 -26.90 9.87
N ASP A 201 5.52 -27.75 9.31
CA ASP A 201 6.91 -27.51 8.87
C ASP A 201 7.14 -26.37 7.89
N TRP A 202 6.06 -25.72 7.45
CA TRP A 202 6.11 -24.61 6.52
C TRP A 202 6.51 -23.28 7.15
N TYR A 203 6.23 -23.09 8.47
CA TYR A 203 6.50 -21.81 9.12
C TYR A 203 6.89 -22.00 10.57
N ASP A 204 8.15 -21.96 10.79
CA ASP A 204 8.65 -21.45 12.04
C ASP A 204 8.29 -19.96 12.10
N ILE A 205 7.30 -19.60 12.91
CA ILE A 205 6.88 -18.20 13.12
C ILE A 205 8.09 -17.34 13.50
N LYS A 206 9.11 -17.92 14.15
CA LYS A 206 10.38 -17.26 14.42
C LYS A 206 11.15 -16.90 13.15
N ARG A 207 11.03 -17.68 12.06
CA ARG A 207 11.58 -17.33 10.74
C ARG A 207 10.78 -16.26 10.04
N LEU A 208 9.45 -16.22 10.23
CA LEU A 208 8.60 -15.14 9.75
C LEU A 208 8.92 -13.80 10.44
N ILE A 209 9.24 -13.86 11.73
CA ILE A 209 9.59 -12.73 12.59
C ILE A 209 11.08 -12.37 12.42
N GLY A 210 11.86 -13.23 11.76
CA GLY A 210 13.29 -13.06 11.57
C GLY A 210 13.62 -11.63 11.16
N LYS A 211 14.60 -11.04 11.83
CA LYS A 211 15.12 -9.69 11.57
C LYS A 211 15.30 -9.51 10.07
N GLY A 212 14.39 -8.77 9.46
CA GLY A 212 14.34 -8.59 8.00
C GLY A 212 15.74 -8.36 7.44
N LYS A 213 16.23 -9.32 6.67
CA LYS A 213 17.54 -9.20 6.03
C LYS A 213 17.51 -8.00 5.09
N LYS A 214 18.50 -7.16 5.20
CA LYS A 214 18.63 -5.98 4.34
C LYS A 214 19.09 -6.45 2.96
N ALA A 215 18.29 -6.17 1.94
CA ALA A 215 18.73 -6.30 0.56
C ALA A 215 19.05 -4.90 -0.01
N LYS A 216 20.04 -4.84 -0.89
CA LYS A 216 20.40 -3.61 -1.60
C LYS A 216 19.95 -3.74 -3.05
N LEU A 217 19.31 -2.71 -3.55
CA LEU A 217 19.14 -2.51 -4.98
C LEU A 217 20.51 -2.15 -5.57
N ARG A 218 20.91 -2.83 -6.61
CA ARG A 218 22.12 -2.53 -7.39
C ARG A 218 21.88 -1.44 -8.42
#